data_f300b33215db1cc1f1782521c38e50bf
#
_entry.id   f300b33215db1cc1f1782521c38e50bf
#
_cell.length_a   1.000
_cell.length_b   1.000
_cell.length_c   1.000
_cell.angle_alpha   90.00
_cell.angle_beta   90.00
_cell.angle_gamma   90.00
#
_symmetry.space_group_name_H-M   'P 1'
#
loop_
_entity.id
_entity.type
_entity.pdbx_description
1 polymer ?
#
loop_
_entity_poly.entity_id
_entity_poly.type
_entity_poly.pdbx_seq_one_letter_code
_entity_poly.pdbx_strand_id
1 'polypeptide(L)'
;MRSVIRHTAAQLGSLFIAHSAVAGPTAPQSFKLCGWVSNPAPAQVSLVQRSATWHISQPGQHQAAGDWTGARGADWVGDANGLGHGCGCLRVVADAGEHRITRILSAKPQPRAQCTKNAKLRDLEPASR
;
A
#
# COMPACT_ATOMS: atom_id res chain seq x y z
N MET A 1 27.12 67.62 -44.06
CA MET A 1 25.88 67.05 -43.57
C MET A 1 26.07 65.55 -43.32
N ARG A 2 26.14 65.14 -42.05
CA ARG A 2 26.33 63.70 -41.71
C ARG A 2 24.97 63.19 -41.20
N SER A 3 24.40 62.26 -41.95
CA SER A 3 23.14 61.59 -41.57
C SER A 3 23.48 60.49 -40.54
N VAL A 4 22.93 60.63 -39.36
CA VAL A 4 23.03 59.62 -38.28
C VAL A 4 21.87 58.67 -38.40
N ILE A 5 22.14 57.47 -38.84
CA ILE A 5 21.13 56.38 -38.87
C ILE A 5 21.05 55.80 -37.42
N ARG A 6 19.97 56.03 -36.76
CA ARG A 6 19.65 55.39 -35.49
C ARG A 6 19.07 54.00 -35.75
N HIS A 7 19.84 52.99 -35.42
CA HIS A 7 19.31 51.63 -35.40
C HIS A 7 18.55 51.39 -34.09
N THR A 8 17.26 51.29 -34.20
CA THR A 8 16.40 50.80 -33.12
C THR A 8 16.47 49.30 -33.10
N ALA A 9 17.12 48.76 -32.10
CA ALA A 9 17.09 47.34 -31.83
C ALA A 9 15.72 46.97 -31.23
N ALA A 10 14.92 46.25 -32.01
CA ALA A 10 13.71 45.63 -31.50
C ALA A 10 14.09 44.41 -30.66
N GLN A 11 13.91 44.49 -29.37
CA GLN A 11 14.04 43.32 -28.50
C GLN A 11 12.77 42.47 -28.62
N LEU A 12 12.92 41.31 -29.27
CA LEU A 12 11.91 40.26 -29.26
C LEU A 12 11.94 39.62 -27.88
N GLY A 13 11.01 39.97 -27.00
CA GLY A 13 10.78 39.31 -25.73
C GLY A 13 10.23 37.93 -26.00
N SER A 14 11.04 36.90 -25.75
CA SER A 14 10.57 35.51 -25.75
C SER A 14 9.62 35.31 -24.58
N LEU A 15 8.34 35.20 -24.87
CA LEU A 15 7.36 34.73 -23.90
C LEU A 15 7.60 33.24 -23.64
N PHE A 16 8.23 32.91 -22.54
CA PHE A 16 8.23 31.54 -22.04
C PHE A 16 6.85 31.23 -21.45
N ILE A 17 6.04 30.53 -22.20
CA ILE A 17 4.78 29.97 -21.68
C ILE A 17 5.16 28.78 -20.84
N ALA A 18 5.19 28.96 -19.51
CA ALA A 18 5.33 27.85 -18.58
C ALA A 18 4.10 26.96 -18.69
N HIS A 19 4.24 25.81 -19.31
CA HIS A 19 3.20 24.80 -19.30
C HIS A 19 3.19 24.15 -17.93
N SER A 20 2.20 24.50 -17.11
CA SER A 20 1.94 23.77 -15.87
C SER A 20 1.39 22.40 -16.26
N ALA A 21 2.20 21.34 -16.10
CA ALA A 21 1.72 19.99 -16.25
C ALA A 21 0.70 19.73 -15.13
N VAL A 22 -0.57 19.58 -15.50
CA VAL A 22 -1.58 19.11 -14.57
C VAL A 22 -1.29 17.63 -14.33
N ALA A 23 -0.92 17.28 -13.09
CA ALA A 23 -0.79 15.88 -12.70
C ALA A 23 -2.14 15.21 -12.91
N GLY A 24 -2.21 14.21 -13.80
CA GLY A 24 -3.38 13.36 -13.96
C GLY A 24 -3.67 12.57 -12.67
N PRO A 25 -4.84 11.87 -12.58
CA PRO A 25 -5.14 11.03 -11.42
C PRO A 25 -4.00 10.06 -11.19
N THR A 26 -3.55 9.98 -9.94
CA THR A 26 -2.48 9.05 -9.54
C THR A 26 -2.96 7.63 -9.78
N ALA A 27 -2.23 6.84 -10.56
CA ALA A 27 -2.51 5.42 -10.73
C ALA A 27 -2.45 4.70 -9.38
N PRO A 28 -3.30 3.67 -9.13
CA PRO A 28 -3.22 2.87 -7.92
C PRO A 28 -1.81 2.32 -7.75
N GLN A 29 -1.25 2.49 -6.54
CA GLN A 29 0.10 2.03 -6.25
C GLN A 29 0.11 0.57 -5.83
N SER A 30 1.12 -0.16 -6.29
CA SER A 30 1.40 -1.52 -5.86
C SER A 30 2.42 -1.51 -4.74
N PHE A 31 2.15 -2.28 -3.69
CA PHE A 31 3.00 -2.39 -2.50
C PHE A 31 3.33 -3.84 -2.20
N LYS A 32 4.51 -4.07 -1.63
CA LYS A 32 4.80 -5.30 -0.91
C LYS A 32 4.72 -5.00 0.59
N LEU A 33 3.77 -5.62 1.26
CA LEU A 33 3.49 -5.43 2.68
C LEU A 33 3.75 -6.73 3.42
N CYS A 34 4.61 -6.69 4.43
CA CYS A 34 4.88 -7.83 5.30
C CYS A 34 4.51 -7.48 6.74
N GLY A 35 3.91 -8.43 7.45
CA GLY A 35 3.48 -8.23 8.82
C GLY A 35 2.60 -9.37 9.31
N TRP A 36 1.79 -9.09 10.32
CA TRP A 36 0.82 -10.04 10.83
C TRP A 36 -0.46 -9.99 10.00
N VAL A 37 -0.75 -11.09 9.32
CA VAL A 37 -2.04 -11.29 8.66
C VAL A 37 -3.02 -11.78 9.72
N SER A 38 -4.09 -11.05 9.93
CA SER A 38 -5.06 -11.30 11.00
C SER A 38 -6.46 -11.52 10.44
N ASN A 39 -7.08 -12.62 10.83
CA ASN A 39 -8.46 -12.97 10.49
C ASN A 39 -9.19 -13.43 11.75
N PRO A 40 -9.56 -12.49 12.66
CA PRO A 40 -10.15 -12.83 13.95
C PRO A 40 -11.62 -13.26 13.88
N ALA A 41 -12.30 -12.92 12.79
CA ALA A 41 -13.71 -13.21 12.58
C ALA A 41 -14.00 -13.37 11.09
N PRO A 42 -15.11 -14.01 10.70
CA PRO A 42 -15.51 -14.11 9.29
C PRO A 42 -15.55 -12.74 8.61
N ALA A 43 -15.01 -12.64 7.41
CA ALA A 43 -14.95 -11.42 6.59
C ALA A 43 -14.21 -10.23 7.25
N GLN A 44 -13.48 -10.45 8.32
CA GLN A 44 -12.64 -9.45 8.96
C GLN A 44 -11.17 -9.87 8.80
N VAL A 45 -10.47 -9.22 7.87
CA VAL A 45 -9.09 -9.55 7.54
C VAL A 45 -8.26 -8.29 7.43
N SER A 46 -7.09 -8.29 8.02
CA SER A 46 -6.16 -7.17 7.96
C SER A 46 -4.71 -7.65 7.95
N LEU A 47 -3.82 -6.76 7.52
CA LEU A 47 -2.39 -6.90 7.69
C LEU A 47 -1.91 -5.83 8.65
N VAL A 48 -1.31 -6.25 9.75
CA VAL A 48 -0.89 -5.39 10.85
C VAL A 48 0.59 -5.10 10.76
N GLN A 49 0.92 -3.82 10.68
CA GLN A 49 2.28 -3.29 10.77
C GLN A 49 2.32 -2.22 11.87
N ARG A 50 3.53 -1.85 12.32
CA ARG A 50 3.66 -0.79 13.31
C ARG A 50 3.11 0.54 12.83
N SER A 51 3.34 0.88 11.57
CA SER A 51 2.93 2.16 11.00
C SER A 51 1.44 2.21 10.63
N ALA A 52 0.81 1.08 10.41
CA ALA A 52 -0.56 1.01 9.93
C ALA A 52 -1.16 -0.39 10.05
N THR A 53 -2.47 -0.44 10.16
CA THR A 53 -3.27 -1.64 9.90
C THR A 53 -3.91 -1.48 8.53
N TRP A 54 -3.62 -2.41 7.63
CA TRP A 54 -4.14 -2.41 6.27
C TRP A 54 -5.36 -3.31 6.21
N HIS A 55 -6.49 -2.74 5.84
CA HIS A 55 -7.76 -3.47 5.78
C HIS A 55 -7.90 -4.22 4.46
N ILE A 56 -8.02 -5.53 4.54
CA ILE A 56 -8.26 -6.43 3.40
C ILE A 56 -9.75 -6.66 3.24
N SER A 57 -10.43 -6.96 4.34
CA SER A 57 -11.86 -7.19 4.36
C SER A 57 -12.46 -6.68 5.66
N GLN A 58 -13.60 -6.01 5.55
CA GLN A 58 -14.37 -5.50 6.68
C GLN A 58 -15.85 -5.84 6.44
N PRO A 59 -16.52 -6.53 7.37
CA PRO A 59 -17.91 -6.96 7.17
C PRO A 59 -18.83 -5.80 6.82
N GLY A 60 -19.60 -5.94 5.74
CA GLY A 60 -20.55 -4.93 5.29
C GLY A 60 -19.96 -3.65 4.70
N GLN A 61 -18.65 -3.52 4.62
CA GLN A 61 -18.00 -2.29 4.17
C GLN A 61 -17.10 -2.51 2.97
N HIS A 62 -16.19 -3.49 3.03
CA HIS A 62 -15.12 -3.63 2.06
C HIS A 62 -14.64 -5.07 1.95
N GLN A 63 -14.30 -5.47 0.74
CA GLN A 63 -13.59 -6.72 0.46
C GLN A 63 -12.64 -6.50 -0.70
N ALA A 64 -11.35 -6.73 -0.49
CA ALA A 64 -10.36 -6.70 -1.55
C ALA A 64 -10.63 -7.79 -2.58
N ALA A 65 -10.37 -7.48 -3.84
CA ALA A 65 -10.32 -8.51 -4.89
C ALA A 65 -9.07 -9.38 -4.72
N GLY A 66 -9.11 -10.62 -5.19
CA GLY A 66 -8.00 -11.56 -5.07
C GLY A 66 -8.07 -12.40 -3.80
N ASP A 67 -7.05 -13.22 -3.60
CA ASP A 67 -7.01 -14.21 -2.53
C ASP A 67 -5.84 -13.95 -1.58
N TRP A 68 -6.15 -13.68 -0.33
CA TRP A 68 -5.17 -13.50 0.74
C TRP A 68 -4.82 -14.82 1.45
N THR A 69 -5.61 -15.88 1.27
CA THR A 69 -5.48 -17.12 2.04
C THR A 69 -4.18 -17.87 1.78
N GLY A 70 -3.47 -17.55 0.69
CA GLY A 70 -2.13 -18.03 0.46
C GLY A 70 -1.12 -17.62 1.54
N ALA A 71 -1.45 -16.63 2.37
CA ALA A 71 -0.64 -16.25 3.52
C ALA A 71 -0.82 -17.19 4.74
N ARG A 72 -1.84 -18.05 4.74
CA ARG A 72 -1.97 -19.13 5.73
C ARG A 72 -0.92 -20.19 5.44
N GLY A 73 0.06 -20.32 6.31
CA GLY A 73 1.11 -21.32 6.18
C GLY A 73 1.10 -22.31 7.31
N ALA A 74 2.19 -23.09 7.42
CA ALA A 74 2.36 -24.10 8.47
C ALA A 74 2.34 -23.48 9.88
N ASP A 75 2.77 -22.23 10.00
CA ASP A 75 2.85 -21.51 11.28
C ASP A 75 1.59 -20.68 11.59
N TRP A 76 0.51 -20.88 10.84
CA TRP A 76 -0.74 -20.20 11.12
C TRP A 76 -1.29 -20.60 12.49
N VAL A 77 -1.57 -19.59 13.33
CA VAL A 77 -2.14 -19.79 14.66
C VAL A 77 -3.65 -19.54 14.56
N GLY A 78 -4.43 -20.61 14.62
CA GLY A 78 -5.86 -20.46 14.43
C GLY A 78 -6.68 -21.70 14.73
N ASP A 79 -7.97 -21.59 14.50
CA ASP A 79 -8.96 -22.63 14.75
C ASP A 79 -9.24 -23.48 13.49
N ALA A 80 -10.12 -24.47 13.64
CA ALA A 80 -10.53 -25.39 12.56
C ALA A 80 -11.24 -24.67 11.39
N ASN A 81 -11.77 -23.48 11.60
CA ASN A 81 -12.44 -22.66 10.56
C ASN A 81 -11.44 -21.77 9.81
N GLY A 82 -10.15 -21.83 10.15
CA GLY A 82 -9.11 -21.00 9.55
C GLY A 82 -9.06 -19.56 10.06
N LEU A 83 -9.84 -19.23 11.09
CA LEU A 83 -9.70 -17.95 11.78
C LEU A 83 -8.41 -17.96 12.59
N GLY A 84 -7.78 -16.82 12.71
CA GLY A 84 -6.51 -16.71 13.45
C GLY A 84 -5.58 -15.68 12.85
N HIS A 85 -4.29 -15.94 12.93
CA HIS A 85 -3.28 -15.03 12.42
C HIS A 85 -2.00 -15.78 12.03
N GLY A 86 -1.16 -15.10 11.25
CA GLY A 86 0.16 -15.60 10.90
C GLY A 86 1.04 -14.50 10.32
N CYS A 87 2.32 -14.79 10.22
CA CYS A 87 3.28 -13.91 9.57
C CYS A 87 3.22 -14.13 8.05
N GLY A 88 3.10 -13.06 7.30
CA GLY A 88 3.02 -13.16 5.84
C GLY A 88 3.42 -11.90 5.11
N CYS A 89 3.60 -12.06 3.80
CA CYS A 89 3.84 -10.96 2.88
C CYS A 89 2.78 -10.98 1.79
N LEU A 90 2.23 -9.82 1.50
CA LEU A 90 1.26 -9.62 0.44
C LEU A 90 1.81 -8.62 -0.57
N ARG A 91 1.62 -8.93 -1.84
CA ARG A 91 1.75 -7.92 -2.89
C ARG A 91 0.34 -7.44 -3.23
N VAL A 92 0.12 -6.14 -3.15
CA VAL A 92 -1.22 -5.57 -3.16
C VAL A 92 -1.29 -4.30 -4.00
N VAL A 93 -2.50 -3.98 -4.45
CA VAL A 93 -2.90 -2.62 -4.83
C VAL A 93 -3.70 -2.05 -3.67
N ALA A 94 -3.37 -0.85 -3.23
CA ALA A 94 -3.98 -0.27 -2.04
C ALA A 94 -4.17 1.24 -2.15
N ASP A 95 -5.15 1.74 -1.42
CA ASP A 95 -5.31 3.15 -1.08
C ASP A 95 -4.48 3.44 0.17
N ALA A 96 -3.33 4.12 -0.01
CA ALA A 96 -2.42 4.39 1.07
C ALA A 96 -2.98 5.40 2.08
N GLY A 97 -3.82 6.33 1.64
CA GLY A 97 -4.43 7.33 2.52
C GLY A 97 -5.43 6.71 3.50
N GLU A 98 -6.16 5.69 3.08
CA GLU A 98 -7.15 4.99 3.91
C GLU A 98 -6.64 3.67 4.49
N HIS A 99 -5.41 3.26 4.18
CA HIS A 99 -4.85 1.96 4.53
C HIS A 99 -5.78 0.80 4.14
N ARG A 100 -6.33 0.88 2.93
CA ARG A 100 -7.28 -0.09 2.40
C ARG A 100 -6.66 -0.83 1.22
N ILE A 101 -6.59 -2.15 1.31
CA ILE A 101 -6.17 -2.99 0.20
C ILE A 101 -7.35 -3.21 -0.71
N THR A 102 -7.21 -2.86 -1.99
CA THR A 102 -8.26 -3.02 -3.00
C THR A 102 -8.11 -4.30 -3.79
N ARG A 103 -6.86 -4.80 -3.93
CA ARG A 103 -6.57 -6.05 -4.66
C ARG A 103 -5.36 -6.76 -4.07
N ILE A 104 -5.47 -8.06 -3.92
CA ILE A 104 -4.35 -8.95 -3.61
C ILE A 104 -3.79 -9.49 -4.92
N LEU A 105 -2.51 -9.21 -5.19
CA LEU A 105 -1.80 -9.73 -6.37
C LEU A 105 -1.11 -11.05 -6.06
N SER A 106 -0.55 -11.19 -4.86
CA SER A 106 0.01 -12.43 -4.36
C SER A 106 0.03 -12.43 -2.84
N ALA A 107 -0.01 -13.60 -2.25
CA ALA A 107 0.05 -13.80 -0.81
C ALA A 107 0.96 -14.98 -0.50
N LYS A 108 1.90 -14.80 0.40
CA LYS A 108 2.86 -15.84 0.81
C LYS A 108 2.98 -15.89 2.32
N PRO A 109 2.99 -17.08 2.91
CA PRO A 109 3.27 -17.22 4.33
C PRO A 109 4.76 -16.95 4.58
N GLN A 110 5.04 -16.47 5.78
CA GLN A 110 6.40 -16.36 6.29
C GLN A 110 6.49 -17.19 7.58
N PRO A 111 7.67 -17.72 7.94
CA PRO A 111 7.86 -18.32 9.25
C PRO A 111 7.45 -17.33 10.34
N ARG A 112 6.77 -17.78 11.38
CA ARG A 112 6.33 -16.95 12.50
C ARG A 112 7.51 -16.16 13.11
N ALA A 113 8.70 -16.76 13.12
CA ALA A 113 9.91 -16.12 13.59
C ALA A 113 10.29 -14.83 12.83
N GLN A 114 9.91 -14.69 11.58
CA GLN A 114 10.14 -13.46 10.83
C GLN A 114 9.41 -12.26 11.46
N CYS A 115 8.23 -12.49 12.02
CA CYS A 115 7.48 -11.45 12.74
C CYS A 115 7.89 -11.33 14.21
N THR A 116 8.08 -12.44 14.93
CA THR A 116 8.41 -12.41 16.37
C THR A 116 9.82 -11.91 16.65
N LYS A 117 10.75 -12.07 15.73
CA LYS A 117 12.11 -11.54 15.84
C LYS A 117 12.25 -10.11 15.31
N ASN A 118 11.26 -9.62 14.59
CA ASN A 118 11.27 -8.26 14.09
C ASN A 118 10.84 -7.30 15.21
N ALA A 119 11.73 -6.38 15.60
CA ALA A 119 11.47 -5.43 16.69
C ALA A 119 10.23 -4.56 16.46
N LYS A 120 9.85 -4.34 15.20
CA LYS A 120 8.66 -3.54 14.84
C LYS A 120 7.35 -4.34 14.86
N LEU A 121 7.43 -5.67 14.87
CA LEU A 121 6.26 -6.55 14.71
C LEU A 121 5.99 -7.45 15.92
N ARG A 122 7.01 -7.78 16.72
CA ARG A 122 6.88 -8.74 17.80
C ARG A 122 5.79 -8.42 18.82
N ASP A 123 5.60 -7.12 19.12
CA ASP A 123 4.62 -6.66 20.10
C ASP A 123 3.22 -6.45 19.49
N LEU A 124 3.08 -6.68 18.20
CA LEU A 124 1.84 -6.50 17.45
C LEU A 124 1.15 -7.82 17.08
N GLU A 125 1.68 -8.95 17.57
CA GLU A 125 1.05 -10.24 17.31
C GLU A 125 -0.41 -10.23 17.79
N PRO A 126 -1.37 -10.54 16.90
CA PRO A 126 -2.75 -10.64 17.29
C PRO A 126 -2.97 -11.66 18.41
N ALA A 127 -3.94 -11.40 19.29
CA ALA A 127 -4.27 -12.33 20.36
C ALA A 127 -4.77 -13.65 19.77
N SER A 128 -4.32 -14.77 20.36
CA SER A 128 -4.85 -16.10 20.07
C SER A 128 -6.26 -16.23 20.68
N ARG A 129 -7.13 -16.90 19.95
CA ARG A 129 -8.45 -17.27 20.46
C ARG A 129 -8.40 -18.59 21.18
#